data_d0dbbee523dbb49bc9f768583d772af5
#
_entry.id   d0dbbee523dbb49bc9f768583d772af5
#
_cell.length_a   1.000
_cell.length_b   1.000
_cell.length_c   1.000
_cell.angle_alpha   90.00
_cell.angle_beta   90.00
_cell.angle_gamma   90.00
#
_symmetry.space_group_name_H-M   'P 1'
#
loop_
_entity.id
_entity.type
_entity.pdbx_description
1 polymer ?
#
loop_
_entity_poly.entity_id
_entity_poly.type
_entity_poly.pdbx_seq_one_letter_code
_entity_poly.pdbx_strand_id
1 'polypeptide(L)'
;MMNIALIDDEIAILEDVRKCVENEILPQDEVNFFVYTRAKDFIQAIEQGDQFDILVSDIDMPDMGGLELGKRLHEEGGGPYLVFLTAYLEYAAESYIIEAYQYILKEDMEKRLPPILRQLIDRVKKEKQQFRMIGTPTSKVRVYY
;
A
#
# COMPACT_ATOMS: atom_id res chain seq x y z
N MET A 1 11.14 10.28 5.26
CA MET A 1 9.72 10.55 4.96
C MET A 1 9.08 9.32 4.32
N MET A 2 7.85 9.04 4.67
CA MET A 2 7.13 7.85 4.21
C MET A 2 6.10 8.23 3.15
N ASN A 3 6.00 7.45 2.09
CA ASN A 3 5.05 7.67 1.02
C ASN A 3 3.98 6.58 1.03
N ILE A 4 2.74 6.98 1.15
CA ILE A 4 1.58 6.09 1.14
C ILE A 4 0.73 6.40 -0.08
N ALA A 5 0.47 5.40 -0.90
CA ALA A 5 -0.38 5.53 -2.08
C ALA A 5 -1.73 4.84 -1.84
N LEU A 6 -2.78 5.46 -2.33
CA LEU A 6 -4.14 4.95 -2.27
C LEU A 6 -4.68 4.87 -3.69
N ILE A 7 -5.22 3.73 -4.08
CA ILE A 7 -5.80 3.53 -5.41
C ILE A 7 -7.22 2.97 -5.30
N ASP A 8 -8.18 3.68 -5.85
CA ASP A 8 -9.55 3.21 -5.99
C ASP A 8 -10.23 4.08 -7.06
N ASP A 9 -11.02 3.50 -7.93
CA ASP A 9 -11.73 4.24 -8.97
C ASP A 9 -12.94 5.03 -8.43
N GLU A 10 -13.34 4.77 -7.18
CA GLU A 10 -14.43 5.49 -6.52
C GLU A 10 -13.87 6.57 -5.60
N ILE A 11 -14.09 7.84 -5.97
CA ILE A 11 -13.54 8.99 -5.22
C ILE A 11 -14.05 9.03 -3.78
N ALA A 12 -15.32 8.68 -3.56
CA ALA A 12 -15.89 8.67 -2.20
C ALA A 12 -15.17 7.68 -1.30
N ILE A 13 -14.80 6.52 -1.84
CA ILE A 13 -14.04 5.50 -1.10
C ILE A 13 -12.65 6.02 -0.77
N LEU A 14 -11.99 6.68 -1.72
CA LEU A 14 -10.65 7.25 -1.51
C LEU A 14 -10.65 8.25 -0.35
N GLU A 15 -11.68 9.08 -0.24
CA GLU A 15 -11.80 10.03 0.85
C GLU A 15 -11.96 9.33 2.20
N ASP A 16 -12.77 8.27 2.25
CA ASP A 16 -12.97 7.49 3.47
C ASP A 16 -11.70 6.78 3.89
N VAL A 17 -10.98 6.17 2.94
CA VAL A 17 -9.70 5.52 3.20
C VAL A 17 -8.68 6.54 3.69
N ARG A 18 -8.61 7.69 3.05
CA ARG A 18 -7.68 8.74 3.43
C ARG A 18 -7.92 9.20 4.87
N LYS A 19 -9.16 9.43 5.26
CA LYS A 19 -9.50 9.80 6.64
C LYS A 19 -9.09 8.72 7.62
N CYS A 20 -9.34 7.47 7.28
CA CYS A 20 -8.95 6.33 8.11
C CYS A 20 -7.43 6.29 8.30
N VAL A 21 -6.67 6.49 7.23
CA VAL A 21 -5.21 6.52 7.29
C VAL A 21 -4.71 7.70 8.10
N GLU A 22 -5.24 8.90 7.84
CA GLU A 22 -4.82 10.11 8.55
C GLU A 22 -5.02 10.01 10.05
N ASN A 23 -6.09 9.33 10.50
CA ASN A 23 -6.37 9.15 11.92
C ASN A 23 -5.31 8.29 12.62
N GLU A 24 -4.57 7.47 11.88
CA GLU A 24 -3.52 6.60 12.44
C GLU A 24 -2.13 7.23 12.37
N ILE A 25 -2.01 8.41 11.78
CA ILE A 25 -0.73 9.12 11.69
C ILE A 25 -0.55 9.98 12.93
N LEU A 26 0.57 9.79 13.59
CA LEU A 26 0.92 10.57 14.77
C LEU A 26 1.63 11.86 14.34
N PRO A 27 1.62 12.92 15.18
CA PRO A 27 2.27 14.19 14.81
C PRO A 27 3.74 14.07 14.43
N GLN A 28 4.46 13.10 15.00
CA GLN A 28 5.87 12.87 14.68
C GLN A 28 6.10 12.07 13.41
N ASP A 29 5.04 11.48 12.84
CA ASP A 29 5.16 10.70 11.61
C ASP A 29 5.19 11.65 10.41
N GLU A 30 6.20 11.50 9.56
CA GLU A 30 6.30 12.28 8.31
C GLU A 30 5.76 11.43 7.16
N VAL A 31 4.54 11.74 6.72
CA VAL A 31 3.84 10.96 5.71
C VAL A 31 3.37 11.85 4.56
N ASN A 32 3.65 11.42 3.35
CA ASN A 32 3.06 11.98 2.13
C ASN A 32 2.01 11.04 1.59
N PHE A 33 0.86 11.59 1.18
CA PHE A 33 -0.20 10.83 0.54
C PHE A 33 -0.24 11.07 -0.95
N PHE A 34 -0.45 9.99 -1.69
CA PHE A 34 -0.62 10.04 -3.14
C PHE A 34 -1.89 9.26 -3.47
N VAL A 35 -2.80 9.90 -4.17
CA VAL A 35 -4.11 9.32 -4.46
C VAL A 35 -4.26 9.14 -5.96
N TYR A 36 -4.65 7.94 -6.38
CA TYR A 36 -4.82 7.59 -7.78
C TYR A 36 -6.19 6.97 -7.98
N THR A 37 -6.86 7.34 -9.06
CA THR A 37 -8.12 6.71 -9.46
C THR A 37 -7.92 5.62 -10.49
N ARG A 38 -6.70 5.44 -10.99
CA ARG A 38 -6.34 4.45 -11.99
C ARG A 38 -5.00 3.82 -11.66
N ALA A 39 -4.93 2.49 -11.80
CA ALA A 39 -3.69 1.77 -11.54
C ALA A 39 -2.57 2.19 -12.50
N LYS A 40 -2.92 2.54 -13.73
CA LYS A 40 -1.92 2.99 -14.73
C LYS A 40 -1.21 4.26 -14.29
N ASP A 41 -1.91 5.17 -13.65
CA ASP A 41 -1.31 6.41 -13.15
C ASP A 41 -0.29 6.13 -12.05
N PHE A 42 -0.58 5.17 -11.18
CA PHE A 42 0.35 4.72 -10.15
C PHE A 42 1.59 4.08 -10.77
N ILE A 43 1.40 3.21 -11.76
CA ILE A 43 2.52 2.56 -12.46
C ILE A 43 3.40 3.59 -13.14
N GLN A 44 2.80 4.59 -13.77
CA GLN A 44 3.55 5.67 -14.41
C GLN A 44 4.40 6.42 -13.39
N ALA A 45 3.87 6.69 -12.19
CA ALA A 45 4.63 7.33 -11.13
C ALA A 45 5.86 6.49 -10.74
N ILE A 46 5.70 5.18 -10.62
CA ILE A 46 6.83 4.28 -10.33
C ILE A 46 7.86 4.30 -11.45
N GLU A 47 7.42 4.27 -12.70
CA GLU A 47 8.31 4.33 -13.85
C GLU A 47 9.09 5.62 -13.92
N GLN A 48 8.54 6.72 -13.39
CA GLN A 48 9.21 8.01 -13.30
C GLN A 48 10.17 8.10 -12.10
N GLY A 49 10.27 7.06 -11.30
CA GLY A 49 11.19 7.00 -10.18
C GLY A 49 10.59 7.25 -8.82
N ASP A 50 9.28 7.47 -8.72
CA ASP A 50 8.63 7.66 -7.43
C ASP A 50 8.67 6.35 -6.63
N GLN A 51 8.89 6.48 -5.33
CA GLN A 51 8.99 5.33 -4.43
C GLN A 51 7.89 5.41 -3.38
N PHE A 52 7.26 4.27 -3.11
CA PHE A 52 6.17 4.18 -2.15
C PHE A 52 6.49 3.11 -1.11
N ASP A 53 6.08 3.36 0.12
CA ASP A 53 6.32 2.44 1.24
C ASP A 53 5.11 1.57 1.52
N ILE A 54 3.91 2.12 1.34
CA ILE A 54 2.66 1.41 1.58
C ILE A 54 1.71 1.73 0.43
N LEU A 55 1.03 0.71 -0.07
CA LEU A 55 -0.02 0.86 -1.09
C LEU A 55 -1.31 0.21 -0.59
N VAL A 56 -2.37 1.00 -0.52
CA VAL A 56 -3.72 0.50 -0.26
C VAL A 56 -4.49 0.58 -1.57
N SER A 57 -4.89 -0.55 -2.12
CA SER A 57 -5.48 -0.62 -3.46
C SER A 57 -6.74 -1.45 -3.50
N ASP A 58 -7.72 -0.98 -4.27
CA ASP A 58 -8.85 -1.81 -4.67
C ASP A 58 -8.37 -2.87 -5.66
N ILE A 59 -9.13 -3.94 -5.80
CA ILE A 59 -8.84 -5.03 -6.73
C ILE A 59 -9.58 -4.82 -8.05
N ASP A 60 -10.85 -4.45 -7.98
CA ASP A 60 -11.71 -4.36 -9.16
C ASP A 60 -11.71 -2.94 -9.72
N MET A 61 -10.87 -2.71 -10.72
CA MET A 61 -10.71 -1.41 -11.38
C MET A 61 -10.78 -1.58 -12.89
N PRO A 62 -11.37 -0.60 -13.61
CA PRO A 62 -11.64 -0.77 -15.04
C PRO A 62 -10.40 -0.78 -15.94
N ASP A 63 -9.31 -0.12 -15.56
CA ASP A 63 -8.13 -0.01 -16.43
C ASP A 63 -7.13 -1.15 -16.23
N MET A 64 -6.88 -1.51 -15.00
CA MET A 64 -6.00 -2.61 -14.62
C MET A 64 -6.42 -3.09 -13.24
N GLY A 65 -6.69 -4.37 -13.09
CA GLY A 65 -7.09 -4.91 -11.81
C GLY A 65 -5.98 -4.83 -10.78
N GLY A 66 -6.37 -4.69 -9.51
CA GLY A 66 -5.42 -4.65 -8.41
C GLY A 66 -4.58 -5.91 -8.28
N LEU A 67 -5.12 -7.07 -8.65
CA LEU A 67 -4.35 -8.32 -8.65
C LEU A 67 -3.22 -8.27 -9.67
N GLU A 68 -3.48 -7.76 -10.87
CA GLU A 68 -2.44 -7.62 -11.88
C GLU A 68 -1.38 -6.63 -11.42
N LEU A 69 -1.79 -5.52 -10.83
CA LEU A 69 -0.87 -4.55 -10.25
C LEU A 69 0.00 -5.19 -9.17
N GLY A 70 -0.63 -5.92 -8.23
CA GLY A 70 0.09 -6.60 -7.17
C GLY A 70 1.08 -7.63 -7.69
N LYS A 71 0.69 -8.37 -8.73
CA LYS A 71 1.55 -9.35 -9.37
C LYS A 71 2.79 -8.69 -9.96
N ARG A 72 2.63 -7.57 -10.64
CA ARG A 72 3.76 -6.81 -11.20
C ARG A 72 4.71 -6.33 -10.10
N LEU A 73 4.16 -5.79 -9.02
CA LEU A 73 4.97 -5.33 -7.90
C LEU A 73 5.73 -6.48 -7.24
N HIS A 74 5.09 -7.63 -7.10
CA HIS A 74 5.71 -8.82 -6.53
C HIS A 74 6.86 -9.33 -7.41
N GLU A 75 6.65 -9.38 -8.71
CA GLU A 75 7.66 -9.86 -9.66
C GLU A 75 8.89 -8.96 -9.71
N GLU A 76 8.71 -7.65 -9.57
CA GLU A 76 9.82 -6.69 -9.58
C GLU A 76 10.60 -6.69 -8.27
N GLY A 77 9.96 -7.07 -7.16
CA GLY A 77 10.57 -7.03 -5.84
C GLY A 77 10.79 -5.62 -5.32
N GLY A 78 11.00 -5.47 -4.03
CA GLY A 78 11.36 -4.19 -3.41
C GLY A 78 10.29 -3.11 -3.44
N GLY A 79 9.06 -3.44 -3.81
CA GLY A 79 7.96 -2.51 -3.86
C GLY A 79 7.35 -2.22 -2.50
N PRO A 80 6.24 -1.46 -2.47
CA PRO A 80 5.56 -1.13 -1.23
C PRO A 80 4.88 -2.33 -0.60
N TYR A 81 4.61 -2.23 0.70
CA TYR A 81 3.70 -3.17 1.36
C TYR A 81 2.31 -2.97 0.78
N LEU A 82 1.71 -4.05 0.30
CA LEU A 82 0.43 -3.99 -0.40
C LEU A 82 -0.70 -4.45 0.51
N VAL A 83 -1.70 -3.58 0.67
CA VAL A 83 -2.94 -3.89 1.37
C VAL A 83 -4.07 -3.77 0.35
N PHE A 84 -4.78 -4.87 0.12
CA PHE A 84 -5.99 -4.81 -0.70
C PHE A 84 -7.19 -4.41 0.16
N LEU A 85 -7.96 -3.47 -0.35
CA LEU A 85 -9.20 -3.03 0.25
C LEU A 85 -10.28 -3.13 -0.80
N THR A 86 -11.14 -4.14 -0.71
CA THR A 86 -12.07 -4.49 -1.77
C THR A 86 -13.44 -4.90 -1.24
N ALA A 87 -14.47 -4.78 -2.09
CA ALA A 87 -15.80 -5.28 -1.78
C ALA A 87 -15.93 -6.80 -1.98
N TYR A 88 -14.94 -7.44 -2.61
CA TYR A 88 -15.05 -8.84 -3.04
C TYR A 88 -14.16 -9.77 -2.23
N LEU A 89 -14.75 -10.83 -1.69
CA LEU A 89 -14.02 -11.87 -0.94
C LEU A 89 -13.30 -12.86 -1.86
N GLU A 90 -13.77 -13.02 -3.07
CA GLU A 90 -13.37 -14.10 -3.98
C GLU A 90 -11.93 -14.03 -4.47
N TYR A 91 -11.24 -12.91 -4.27
CA TYR A 91 -9.85 -12.74 -4.71
C TYR A 91 -8.82 -12.98 -3.60
N ALA A 92 -9.27 -13.41 -2.42
CA ALA A 92 -8.37 -13.57 -1.28
C ALA A 92 -7.25 -14.58 -1.53
N ALA A 93 -7.56 -15.69 -2.21
CA ALA A 93 -6.57 -16.73 -2.50
C ALA A 93 -5.47 -16.20 -3.42
N GLU A 94 -5.84 -15.47 -4.47
CA GLU A 94 -4.88 -14.87 -5.39
C GLU A 94 -4.02 -13.82 -4.71
N SER A 95 -4.60 -13.04 -3.81
CA SER A 95 -3.83 -12.04 -3.07
C SER A 95 -2.76 -12.69 -2.18
N TYR A 96 -3.04 -13.84 -1.63
CA TYR A 96 -2.09 -14.62 -0.85
C TYR A 96 -0.91 -15.08 -1.71
N ILE A 97 -1.18 -15.54 -2.93
CA ILE A 97 -0.14 -16.01 -3.86
C ILE A 97 0.84 -14.90 -4.22
N ILE A 98 0.36 -13.68 -4.40
CA ILE A 98 1.22 -12.53 -4.71
C ILE A 98 1.81 -11.87 -3.45
N GLU A 99 1.61 -12.49 -2.30
CA GLU A 99 2.17 -12.06 -1.02
C GLU A 99 1.77 -10.64 -0.62
N ALA A 100 0.49 -10.29 -0.83
CA ALA A 100 -0.05 -9.06 -0.27
C ALA A 100 0.06 -9.10 1.25
N TYR A 101 0.34 -7.96 1.86
CA TYR A 101 0.47 -7.89 3.31
C TYR A 101 -0.85 -8.23 4.01
N GLN A 102 -1.95 -7.66 3.52
CA GLN A 102 -3.28 -7.93 4.05
C GLN A 102 -4.34 -7.80 2.96
N TYR A 103 -5.46 -8.46 3.19
CA TYR A 103 -6.65 -8.41 2.36
C TYR A 103 -7.82 -8.03 3.26
N ILE A 104 -8.42 -6.86 3.00
CA ILE A 104 -9.48 -6.31 3.85
C ILE A 104 -10.72 -6.07 3.01
N LEU A 105 -11.87 -6.54 3.48
CA LEU A 105 -13.15 -6.19 2.87
C LEU A 105 -13.51 -4.76 3.23
N LYS A 106 -14.06 -3.99 2.27
CA LYS A 106 -14.45 -2.60 2.50
C LYS A 106 -15.43 -2.46 3.67
N GLU A 107 -16.31 -3.43 3.87
CA GLU A 107 -17.24 -3.43 5.00
C GLU A 107 -16.55 -3.50 6.36
N ASP A 108 -15.33 -4.02 6.41
CA ASP A 108 -14.54 -4.15 7.64
C ASP A 108 -13.47 -3.06 7.78
N MET A 109 -13.47 -2.07 6.89
CA MET A 109 -12.42 -1.05 6.82
C MET A 109 -12.20 -0.33 8.14
N GLU A 110 -13.26 0.18 8.76
CA GLU A 110 -13.14 0.97 9.98
C GLU A 110 -12.56 0.18 11.14
N LYS A 111 -12.80 -1.13 11.15
CA LYS A 111 -12.34 -2.02 12.22
C LYS A 111 -10.94 -2.57 11.95
N ARG A 112 -10.65 -2.96 10.71
CA ARG A 112 -9.43 -3.69 10.39
C ARG A 112 -8.29 -2.85 9.84
N LEU A 113 -8.60 -1.78 9.10
CA LEU A 113 -7.56 -1.01 8.46
C LEU A 113 -6.69 -0.23 9.44
N PRO A 114 -7.24 0.45 10.47
CA PRO A 114 -6.41 1.24 11.38
C PRO A 114 -5.28 0.44 12.06
N PRO A 115 -5.54 -0.72 12.69
CA PRO A 115 -4.45 -1.46 13.33
C PRO A 115 -3.41 -1.96 12.34
N ILE A 116 -3.83 -2.33 11.14
CA ILE A 116 -2.90 -2.77 10.09
C ILE A 116 -2.02 -1.62 9.63
N LEU A 117 -2.59 -0.44 9.44
CA LEU A 117 -1.82 0.75 9.06
C LEU A 117 -0.83 1.15 10.15
N ARG A 118 -1.25 1.14 11.41
CA ARG A 118 -0.35 1.45 12.52
C ARG A 118 0.83 0.49 12.54
N GLN A 119 0.56 -0.78 12.36
CA GLN A 119 1.59 -1.82 12.29
C GLN A 119 2.57 -1.56 11.14
N LEU A 120 2.06 -1.25 9.96
CA LEU A 120 2.90 -0.99 8.78
C LEU A 120 3.70 0.29 8.92
N ILE A 121 3.10 1.36 9.42
CA ILE A 121 3.81 2.62 9.62
C ILE A 121 4.98 2.42 10.58
N ASP A 122 4.76 1.70 11.68
CA ASP A 122 5.84 1.41 12.63
C ASP A 122 6.93 0.56 12.00
N ARG A 123 6.56 -0.42 11.18
CA ARG A 123 7.51 -1.28 10.50
C ARG A 123 8.38 -0.49 9.50
N VAL A 124 7.76 0.34 8.70
CA VAL A 124 8.48 1.18 7.73
C VAL A 124 9.42 2.13 8.44
N LYS A 125 8.98 2.74 9.54
CA LYS A 125 9.84 3.62 10.34
C LYS A 125 11.07 2.89 10.84
N LYS A 126 10.91 1.68 11.36
CA LYS A 126 12.04 0.86 11.83
C LYS A 126 13.00 0.51 10.70
N GLU A 127 12.49 0.13 9.56
CA GLU A 127 13.31 -0.18 8.41
C GLU A 127 14.14 1.03 7.96
N LYS A 128 13.54 2.19 7.92
CA LYS A 128 14.23 3.42 7.54
C LYS A 128 15.29 3.82 8.58
N GLN A 129 15.03 3.60 9.85
CA GLN A 129 16.01 3.84 10.91
C GLN A 129 17.20 2.89 10.82
N GLN A 130 16.95 1.62 10.57
CA GLN A 130 17.99 0.62 10.37
C GLN A 130 18.87 0.96 9.18
N PHE A 131 18.26 1.40 8.10
CA PHE A 131 18.97 1.86 6.92
C PHE A 131 19.93 3.01 7.25
N ARG A 132 19.47 4.00 8.03
CA ARG A 132 20.31 5.12 8.44
C ARG A 132 21.48 4.69 9.32
N MET A 133 21.24 3.75 10.24
CA MET A 133 22.26 3.27 11.17
C MET A 133 23.36 2.49 10.46
N ILE A 134 22.99 1.70 9.47
CA ILE A 134 23.92 0.88 8.70
C ILE A 134 24.70 1.74 7.70
N GLY A 135 24.11 2.84 7.26
CA GLY A 135 24.76 3.79 6.34
C GLY A 135 24.90 3.29 4.90
N THR A 136 24.35 2.13 4.57
CA THR A 136 24.45 1.57 3.23
C THR A 136 23.09 1.13 2.71
N PRO A 137 22.73 1.46 1.47
CA PRO A 137 21.49 1.00 0.87
C PRO A 137 21.65 -0.43 0.37
N THR A 138 21.94 -1.34 1.27
CA THR A 138 22.31 -2.71 0.91
C THR A 138 21.14 -3.56 0.48
N SER A 139 19.92 -3.22 0.88
CA SER A 139 18.76 -3.99 0.50
C SER A 139 17.64 -3.09 0.06
N LYS A 140 17.33 -3.17 -1.23
CA LYS A 140 16.13 -2.56 -1.79
C LYS A 140 15.03 -3.60 -1.91
N VAL A 141 15.32 -4.83 -1.53
CA VAL A 141 14.35 -5.91 -1.59
C VAL A 141 13.58 -5.94 -0.29
N ARG A 142 12.28 -5.80 -0.41
CA ARG A 142 11.38 -5.89 0.72
C ARG A 142 10.75 -7.27 0.70
N VAL A 143 10.81 -7.97 1.83
CA VAL A 143 10.23 -9.30 1.94
C VAL A 143 8.82 -9.17 2.47
N TYR A 144 7.86 -9.76 1.78
CA TYR A 144 6.46 -9.78 2.15
C TYR A 144 6.12 -11.12 2.77
N TYR A 145 5.44 -11.12 3.89
CA TYR A 145 5.05 -12.32 4.59
C TYR A 145 3.54 -12.42 4.69
#